data_b4b29419e97ab459be411248723ca3f6
#
_entry.id   b4b29419e97ab459be411248723ca3f6
#
_cell.length_a   1.000
_cell.length_b   1.000
_cell.length_c   1.000
_cell.angle_alpha   90.00
_cell.angle_beta   90.00
_cell.angle_gamma   90.00
#
_symmetry.space_group_name_H-M   'P 1'
#
loop_
_entity.id
_entity.type
_entity.pdbx_description
1 polymer ?
#
loop_
_entity_poly.entity_id
_entity_poly.type
_entity_poly.pdbx_seq_one_letter_code
_entity_poly.pdbx_strand_id
1 'polypeptide(L)'
;IGRRLLVRGRAIARPGIKIDINLERPKSLGTVRLASSDPLVSPLIDPNYLSDQQDIDHMVKGVRVMSEIMSRPEIAQYHQGSLGPWKNVTSDAEIISAIRATAYTGHHPACSVRMGTNNDKMAVLDNQLRVKGVEGLRVCDASAMPSQITGNLYATVIAIAEKAADMILGKKPLPAEYPEEKINA
;
A
#
# COMPACT_ATOMS: atom_id res chain seq x y z
N ILE A 1 -12.76 0.72 -11.62
CA ILE A 1 -13.47 -0.57 -11.51
C ILE A 1 -12.50 -1.62 -12.04
N GLY A 2 -11.70 -2.21 -11.12
CA GLY A 2 -10.77 -3.26 -11.46
C GLY A 2 -11.51 -4.46 -12.03
N ARG A 3 -11.31 -4.76 -13.30
CA ARG A 3 -11.74 -6.03 -13.86
C ARG A 3 -11.05 -7.14 -13.10
N ARG A 4 -11.80 -7.93 -12.34
CA ARG A 4 -11.39 -9.26 -11.94
C ARG A 4 -11.00 -10.00 -13.22
N LEU A 5 -9.73 -10.28 -13.39
CA LEU A 5 -9.28 -11.24 -14.39
C LEU A 5 -9.69 -12.63 -13.87
N LEU A 6 -10.94 -13.01 -14.16
CA LEU A 6 -11.37 -14.39 -14.06
C LEU A 6 -10.66 -15.13 -15.18
N VAL A 7 -9.49 -15.71 -14.87
CA VAL A 7 -8.94 -16.75 -15.69
C VAL A 7 -9.95 -17.91 -15.66
N ARG A 8 -10.71 -18.10 -16.74
CA ARG A 8 -11.48 -19.31 -17.00
C ARG A 8 -10.50 -20.47 -17.21
N GLY A 9 -9.91 -20.94 -16.14
CA GLY A 9 -9.28 -22.22 -16.06
C GLY A 9 -9.99 -22.95 -14.93
N ARG A 10 -10.35 -24.23 -15.11
CA ARG A 10 -10.82 -25.09 -14.02
C ARG A 10 -9.89 -24.87 -12.84
N ALA A 11 -10.36 -24.18 -11.82
CA ALA A 11 -9.70 -24.13 -10.53
C ALA A 11 -9.72 -25.56 -10.01
N ILE A 12 -8.67 -26.31 -10.25
CA ILE A 12 -8.40 -27.52 -9.51
C ILE A 12 -8.15 -27.00 -8.11
N ALA A 13 -9.16 -27.08 -7.26
CA ALA A 13 -9.04 -26.75 -5.84
C ALA A 13 -8.09 -27.79 -5.23
N ARG A 14 -6.78 -27.50 -5.34
CA ARG A 14 -5.76 -28.25 -4.59
C ARG A 14 -5.63 -27.58 -3.24
N PRO A 15 -5.59 -28.33 -2.14
CA PRO A 15 -5.18 -27.78 -0.88
C PRO A 15 -3.83 -27.08 -1.03
N GLY A 16 -3.72 -25.86 -0.53
CA GLY A 16 -2.48 -25.09 -0.65
C GLY A 16 -2.45 -23.94 0.34
N ILE A 17 -1.26 -23.40 0.57
CA ILE A 17 -1.02 -22.22 1.38
C ILE A 17 -0.73 -21.07 0.41
N LYS A 18 -1.46 -19.98 0.54
CA LYS A 18 -1.14 -18.72 -0.11
C LYS A 18 -0.35 -17.86 0.86
N ILE A 19 0.77 -17.34 0.39
CA ILE A 19 1.62 -16.45 1.16
C ILE A 19 1.76 -15.16 0.35
N ASP A 20 1.45 -14.04 0.97
CA ASP A 20 1.60 -12.71 0.37
C ASP A 20 2.79 -12.00 1.02
N ILE A 21 3.61 -11.37 0.18
CA ILE A 21 4.70 -10.50 0.60
C ILE A 21 4.26 -9.08 0.28
N ASN A 22 4.17 -8.23 1.29
CA ASN A 22 3.75 -6.85 1.13
C ASN A 22 4.95 -5.91 1.15
N LEU A 23 4.99 -4.99 0.19
CA LEU A 23 5.92 -3.88 0.17
C LEU A 23 5.29 -2.70 0.92
N GLU A 24 5.70 -2.50 2.17
CA GLU A 24 5.03 -1.58 3.10
C GLU A 24 5.34 -0.10 2.83
N ARG A 25 6.53 0.23 2.36
CA ARG A 25 6.94 1.62 2.06
C ARG A 25 7.52 1.73 0.66
N PRO A 26 6.68 1.63 -0.39
CA PRO A 26 7.15 1.70 -1.75
C PRO A 26 7.79 3.07 -2.06
N LYS A 27 8.82 3.05 -2.89
CA LYS A 27 9.42 4.24 -3.50
C LYS A 27 8.78 4.57 -4.85
N SER A 28 8.22 3.55 -5.51
CA SER A 28 7.45 3.72 -6.74
C SER A 28 6.26 4.64 -6.49
N LEU A 29 6.07 5.63 -7.35
CA LEU A 29 4.98 6.59 -7.28
C LEU A 29 4.16 6.52 -8.55
N GLY A 30 2.85 6.48 -8.38
CA GLY A 30 1.87 6.53 -9.44
C GLY A 30 1.22 7.90 -9.59
N THR A 31 0.23 7.97 -10.46
CA THR A 31 -0.53 9.20 -10.72
C THR A 31 -2.04 8.94 -10.78
N VAL A 32 -2.81 9.95 -10.34
CA VAL A 32 -4.25 10.05 -10.58
C VAL A 32 -4.50 11.35 -11.34
N ARG A 33 -5.12 11.28 -12.52
CA ARG A 33 -5.31 12.43 -13.40
C ARG A 33 -6.73 12.44 -13.94
N LEU A 34 -7.22 13.62 -14.29
CA LEU A 34 -8.49 13.74 -15.03
C LEU A 34 -8.33 13.17 -16.44
N ALA A 35 -9.29 12.34 -16.85
CA ALA A 35 -9.41 11.86 -18.22
C ALA A 35 -10.21 12.84 -19.10
N SER A 36 -11.09 13.64 -18.48
CA SER A 36 -12.01 14.57 -19.14
C SER A 36 -12.42 15.68 -18.17
N SER A 37 -13.00 16.75 -18.68
CA SER A 37 -13.71 17.78 -17.90
C SER A 37 -15.09 17.30 -17.43
N ASP A 38 -15.63 16.22 -17.98
CA ASP A 38 -16.87 15.60 -17.52
C ASP A 38 -16.62 14.84 -16.21
N PRO A 39 -17.25 15.24 -15.08
CA PRO A 39 -17.05 14.60 -13.77
C PRO A 39 -17.55 13.16 -13.71
N LEU A 40 -18.34 12.70 -14.65
CA LEU A 40 -18.84 11.33 -14.74
C LEU A 40 -17.84 10.38 -15.41
N VAL A 41 -16.81 10.89 -16.07
CA VAL A 41 -15.74 10.09 -16.66
C VAL A 41 -14.75 9.70 -15.58
N SER A 42 -14.46 8.39 -15.45
CA SER A 42 -13.50 7.88 -14.49
C SER A 42 -12.11 8.47 -14.70
N PRO A 43 -11.36 8.78 -13.62
CA PRO A 43 -10.01 9.29 -13.73
C PRO A 43 -9.05 8.26 -14.32
N LEU A 44 -7.94 8.75 -14.88
CA LEU A 44 -6.78 7.94 -15.24
C LEU A 44 -6.01 7.61 -13.97
N ILE A 45 -5.89 6.34 -13.65
CA ILE A 45 -5.16 5.85 -12.48
C ILE A 45 -4.04 4.95 -12.96
N ASP A 46 -2.81 5.40 -12.73
CA ASP A 46 -1.59 4.63 -12.98
C ASP A 46 -0.86 4.42 -11.65
N PRO A 47 -0.91 3.21 -11.06
CA PRO A 47 -0.18 2.92 -9.84
C PRO A 47 1.34 2.87 -10.02
N ASN A 48 1.82 2.65 -11.26
CA ASN A 48 3.24 2.58 -11.62
C ASN A 48 4.07 1.66 -10.70
N TYR A 49 3.50 0.49 -10.34
CA TYR A 49 4.12 -0.46 -9.43
C TYR A 49 5.49 -0.91 -9.93
N LEU A 50 6.43 -1.11 -8.98
CA LEU A 50 7.76 -1.66 -9.24
C LEU A 50 8.56 -0.86 -10.27
N SER A 51 8.34 0.46 -10.32
CA SER A 51 9.12 1.38 -11.16
C SER A 51 10.44 1.77 -10.52
N ASP A 52 10.55 1.68 -9.21
CA ASP A 52 11.78 1.93 -8.46
C ASP A 52 12.52 0.61 -8.21
N GLN A 53 13.84 0.60 -8.44
CA GLN A 53 14.66 -0.60 -8.27
C GLN A 53 14.71 -1.06 -6.81
N GLN A 54 14.68 -0.15 -5.86
CA GLN A 54 14.68 -0.49 -4.43
C GLN A 54 13.46 -1.34 -4.05
N ASP A 55 12.31 -1.07 -4.65
CA ASP A 55 11.09 -1.84 -4.42
C ASP A 55 11.25 -3.27 -4.91
N ILE A 56 11.86 -3.44 -6.09
CA ILE A 56 12.17 -4.76 -6.66
C ILE A 56 13.13 -5.52 -5.74
N ASP A 57 14.20 -4.86 -5.30
CA ASP A 57 15.22 -5.48 -4.44
C ASP A 57 14.62 -5.93 -3.09
N HIS A 58 13.73 -5.13 -2.51
CA HIS A 58 13.03 -5.49 -1.29
C HIS A 58 12.09 -6.69 -1.51
N MET A 59 11.37 -6.72 -2.61
CA MET A 59 10.50 -7.84 -2.95
C MET A 59 11.31 -9.13 -3.19
N VAL A 60 12.45 -9.07 -3.87
CA VAL A 60 13.35 -10.21 -4.06
C VAL A 60 13.85 -10.75 -2.71
N LYS A 61 14.27 -9.87 -1.81
CA LYS A 61 14.65 -10.26 -0.44
C LYS A 61 13.50 -10.96 0.30
N GLY A 62 12.29 -10.39 0.21
CA GLY A 62 11.09 -10.97 0.79
C GLY A 62 10.81 -12.40 0.28
N VAL A 63 10.93 -12.61 -1.03
CA VAL A 63 10.76 -13.94 -1.64
C VAL A 63 11.81 -14.93 -1.14
N ARG A 64 13.07 -14.51 -1.00
CA ARG A 64 14.14 -15.38 -0.48
C ARG A 64 13.91 -15.77 0.97
N VAL A 65 13.55 -14.81 1.83
CA VAL A 65 13.20 -15.08 3.24
C VAL A 65 12.01 -16.05 3.32
N MET A 66 10.99 -15.83 2.49
CA MET A 66 9.84 -16.73 2.44
C MET A 66 10.24 -18.14 1.99
N SER A 67 11.09 -18.25 0.97
CA SER A 67 11.59 -19.54 0.49
C SER A 67 12.38 -20.27 1.57
N GLU A 68 13.19 -19.55 2.36
CA GLU A 68 13.90 -20.12 3.49
C GLU A 68 12.92 -20.63 4.57
N ILE A 69 11.91 -19.84 4.94
CA ILE A 69 10.89 -20.25 5.91
C ILE A 69 10.18 -21.52 5.44
N MET A 70 9.78 -21.54 4.15
CA MET A 70 9.06 -22.68 3.58
C MET A 70 9.93 -23.94 3.45
N SER A 71 11.26 -23.79 3.42
CA SER A 71 12.19 -24.92 3.35
C SER A 71 12.50 -25.56 4.72
N ARG A 72 12.06 -24.94 5.81
CA ARG A 72 12.29 -25.50 7.17
C ARG A 72 11.57 -26.83 7.31
N PRO A 73 12.20 -27.86 7.92
CA PRO A 73 11.63 -29.19 8.04
C PRO A 73 10.23 -29.22 8.65
N GLU A 74 9.97 -28.32 9.60
CA GLU A 74 8.69 -28.20 10.30
C GLU A 74 7.54 -27.78 9.36
N ILE A 75 7.85 -27.09 8.26
CA ILE A 75 6.91 -26.58 7.27
C ILE A 75 6.97 -27.42 5.98
N ALA A 76 8.16 -27.78 5.52
CA ALA A 76 8.39 -28.47 4.26
C ALA A 76 7.61 -29.80 4.14
N GLN A 77 7.38 -30.49 5.27
CA GLN A 77 6.60 -31.73 5.32
C GLN A 77 5.12 -31.56 4.90
N TYR A 78 4.59 -30.32 4.92
CA TYR A 78 3.18 -30.05 4.63
C TYR A 78 2.91 -29.56 3.20
N HIS A 79 3.96 -29.37 2.37
CA HIS A 79 3.79 -28.90 0.99
C HIS A 79 4.69 -29.63 0.00
N GLN A 80 4.32 -29.55 -1.27
CA GLN A 80 5.04 -30.22 -2.38
C GLN A 80 5.78 -29.22 -3.29
N GLY A 81 6.07 -28.02 -2.77
CA GLY A 81 6.73 -26.94 -3.49
C GLY A 81 5.80 -25.88 -4.04
N SER A 82 6.36 -24.92 -4.77
CA SER A 82 5.67 -23.75 -5.31
C SER A 82 4.83 -24.07 -6.55
N LEU A 83 3.78 -23.29 -6.78
CA LEU A 83 2.84 -23.46 -7.90
C LEU A 83 2.89 -22.27 -8.86
N GLY A 84 2.40 -22.47 -10.07
CA GLY A 84 2.24 -21.42 -11.08
C GLY A 84 3.57 -20.79 -11.48
N PRO A 85 3.64 -19.45 -11.64
CA PRO A 85 4.85 -18.73 -12.02
C PRO A 85 6.04 -18.88 -11.06
N TRP A 86 5.78 -19.39 -9.84
CA TRP A 86 6.80 -19.59 -8.79
C TRP A 86 7.45 -20.98 -8.83
N LYS A 87 7.02 -21.85 -9.77
CA LYS A 87 7.57 -23.20 -9.89
C LYS A 87 8.99 -23.13 -10.44
N ASN A 88 9.93 -23.74 -9.71
CA ASN A 88 11.36 -23.83 -10.07
C ASN A 88 12.08 -22.48 -10.21
N VAL A 89 11.58 -21.43 -9.56
CA VAL A 89 12.22 -20.11 -9.51
C VAL A 89 13.39 -20.15 -8.53
N THR A 90 14.60 -19.86 -9.01
CA THR A 90 15.84 -19.93 -8.20
C THR A 90 16.72 -18.69 -8.30
N SER A 91 16.84 -18.10 -9.48
CA SER A 91 17.64 -16.90 -9.73
C SER A 91 16.87 -15.63 -9.46
N ASP A 92 17.58 -14.52 -9.19
CA ASP A 92 16.94 -13.21 -8.99
C ASP A 92 16.17 -12.75 -10.24
N ALA A 93 16.68 -13.04 -11.44
CA ALA A 93 15.99 -12.71 -12.68
C ALA A 93 14.63 -13.43 -12.81
N GLU A 94 14.58 -14.72 -12.43
CA GLU A 94 13.33 -15.49 -12.41
C GLU A 94 12.38 -14.99 -11.33
N ILE A 95 12.90 -14.65 -10.13
CA ILE A 95 12.12 -14.05 -9.05
C ILE A 95 11.50 -12.74 -9.52
N ILE A 96 12.27 -11.84 -10.12
CA ILE A 96 11.79 -10.56 -10.65
C ILE A 96 10.70 -10.79 -11.71
N SER A 97 10.93 -11.73 -12.61
CA SER A 97 9.93 -12.07 -13.63
C SER A 97 8.62 -12.57 -13.00
N ALA A 98 8.70 -13.45 -12.01
CA ALA A 98 7.53 -13.97 -11.29
C ALA A 98 6.81 -12.87 -10.49
N ILE A 99 7.56 -11.96 -9.83
CA ILE A 99 7.01 -10.78 -9.14
C ILE A 99 6.22 -9.93 -10.14
N ARG A 100 6.82 -9.54 -11.26
CA ARG A 100 6.15 -8.70 -12.27
C ARG A 100 4.90 -9.36 -12.87
N ALA A 101 4.89 -10.68 -12.98
CA ALA A 101 3.75 -11.45 -13.50
C ALA A 101 2.61 -11.61 -12.48
N THR A 102 2.90 -11.53 -11.17
CA THR A 102 1.94 -11.87 -10.11
C THR A 102 1.64 -10.74 -9.13
N ALA A 103 2.42 -9.65 -9.14
CA ALA A 103 2.20 -8.52 -8.25
C ALA A 103 0.82 -7.89 -8.51
N TYR A 104 0.14 -7.55 -7.43
CA TYR A 104 -1.16 -6.89 -7.47
C TYR A 104 -1.28 -5.91 -6.29
N THR A 105 -2.32 -5.10 -6.33
CA THR A 105 -2.58 -4.14 -5.25
C THR A 105 -2.93 -4.84 -3.95
N GLY A 106 -2.34 -4.39 -2.83
CA GLY A 106 -2.78 -4.75 -1.47
C GLY A 106 -4.07 -4.05 -1.03
N HIS A 107 -4.72 -3.29 -1.93
CA HIS A 107 -5.93 -2.49 -1.66
C HIS A 107 -5.71 -1.37 -0.64
N HIS A 108 -4.50 -0.87 -0.53
CA HIS A 108 -4.12 0.23 0.35
C HIS A 108 -3.51 1.43 -0.41
N PRO A 109 -4.17 1.99 -1.46
CA PRO A 109 -3.69 3.20 -2.10
C PRO A 109 -3.77 4.37 -1.13
N ALA A 110 -2.74 5.22 -1.11
CA ALA A 110 -2.64 6.37 -0.23
C ALA A 110 -1.85 7.51 -0.88
N CYS A 111 -1.77 8.66 -0.22
CA CYS A 111 -0.85 9.76 -0.53
C CYS A 111 -1.11 10.55 -1.83
N SER A 112 -2.22 10.30 -2.56
CA SER A 112 -2.49 10.98 -3.83
C SER A 112 -2.84 12.47 -3.70
N VAL A 113 -3.24 12.91 -2.48
CA VAL A 113 -3.57 14.31 -2.12
C VAL A 113 -2.85 14.66 -0.80
N ARG A 114 -1.57 14.34 -0.71
CA ARG A 114 -0.84 14.33 0.56
C ARG A 114 -0.79 15.69 1.26
N MET A 115 -0.86 15.66 2.59
CA MET A 115 -0.57 16.83 3.42
C MET A 115 0.94 17.09 3.50
N GLY A 116 1.31 18.34 3.72
CA GLY A 116 2.69 18.73 3.93
C GLY A 116 2.87 20.22 4.15
N THR A 117 4.13 20.63 4.41
CA THR A 117 4.48 22.02 4.63
C THR A 117 4.35 22.84 3.34
N ASN A 118 4.43 24.17 3.46
CA ASN A 118 4.41 25.05 2.28
C ASN A 118 5.63 24.90 1.37
N ASN A 119 6.73 24.35 1.90
CA ASN A 119 7.94 24.09 1.12
C ASN A 119 7.87 22.77 0.32
N ASP A 120 6.90 21.89 0.63
CA ASP A 120 6.66 20.69 -0.15
C ASP A 120 5.78 21.02 -1.36
N LYS A 121 6.39 21.10 -2.54
CA LYS A 121 5.69 21.39 -3.80
C LYS A 121 4.68 20.32 -4.20
N MET A 122 4.80 19.11 -3.65
CA MET A 122 3.87 18.01 -3.92
C MET A 122 2.73 17.94 -2.90
N ALA A 123 2.78 18.73 -1.82
CA ALA A 123 1.73 18.74 -0.83
C ALA A 123 0.53 19.55 -1.32
N VAL A 124 -0.61 18.87 -1.44
CA VAL A 124 -1.89 19.45 -1.84
C VAL A 124 -2.65 20.00 -0.62
N LEU A 125 -2.46 19.38 0.54
CA LEU A 125 -3.14 19.77 1.78
C LEU A 125 -2.20 20.42 2.78
N ASP A 126 -2.76 21.31 3.59
CA ASP A 126 -2.11 21.81 4.80
C ASP A 126 -2.29 20.80 5.98
N ASN A 127 -1.75 21.17 7.16
CA ASN A 127 -1.85 20.36 8.38
C ASN A 127 -3.25 20.32 9.01
N GLN A 128 -4.21 21.07 8.46
CA GLN A 128 -5.63 21.03 8.81
C GLN A 128 -6.47 20.34 7.72
N LEU A 129 -5.81 19.60 6.82
CA LEU A 129 -6.43 18.87 5.72
C LEU A 129 -7.18 19.76 4.71
N ARG A 130 -6.90 21.07 4.69
CA ARG A 130 -7.48 22.00 3.72
C ARG A 130 -6.70 21.97 2.43
N VAL A 131 -7.40 21.99 1.31
CA VAL A 131 -6.79 22.05 -0.03
C VAL A 131 -6.14 23.42 -0.22
N LYS A 132 -4.84 23.45 -0.48
CA LYS A 132 -4.09 24.69 -0.71
C LYS A 132 -4.60 25.37 -1.97
N GLY A 133 -4.90 26.67 -1.87
CA GLY A 133 -5.40 27.48 -2.99
C GLY A 133 -6.88 27.30 -3.32
N VAL A 134 -7.64 26.52 -2.55
CA VAL A 134 -9.09 26.36 -2.70
C VAL A 134 -9.75 26.58 -1.35
N GLU A 135 -10.71 27.52 -1.27
CA GLU A 135 -11.43 27.78 -0.05
C GLU A 135 -12.56 26.76 0.19
N GLY A 136 -12.81 26.45 1.47
CA GLY A 136 -13.95 25.62 1.87
C GLY A 136 -13.81 24.11 1.58
N LEU A 137 -12.65 23.63 1.06
CA LEU A 137 -12.46 22.23 0.69
C LEU A 137 -11.42 21.54 1.60
N ARG A 138 -11.77 20.34 2.07
CA ARG A 138 -10.86 19.43 2.79
C ARG A 138 -10.90 18.03 2.19
N VAL A 139 -9.80 17.29 2.39
CA VAL A 139 -9.73 15.86 2.11
C VAL A 139 -9.21 15.15 3.34
N CYS A 140 -9.94 14.12 3.84
CA CYS A 140 -9.66 13.45 5.10
C CYS A 140 -9.79 11.94 5.01
N ASP A 141 -9.07 11.34 4.09
CA ASP A 141 -8.95 9.90 3.89
C ASP A 141 -7.49 9.46 3.73
N ALA A 142 -7.23 8.23 3.30
CA ALA A 142 -5.88 7.71 3.10
C ALA A 142 -5.05 8.54 2.10
N SER A 143 -5.69 9.25 1.17
CA SER A 143 -4.99 10.08 0.19
C SER A 143 -4.27 11.28 0.82
N ALA A 144 -4.72 11.72 2.01
CA ALA A 144 -4.14 12.82 2.76
C ALA A 144 -2.82 12.47 3.45
N MET A 145 -2.48 11.19 3.58
CA MET A 145 -1.23 10.75 4.23
C MET A 145 0.00 11.30 3.51
N PRO A 146 1.02 11.83 4.24
CA PRO A 146 2.23 12.35 3.62
C PRO A 146 3.10 11.25 2.98
N SER A 147 3.05 10.05 3.53
CA SER A 147 3.73 8.86 3.03
C SER A 147 2.99 7.59 3.44
N GLN A 148 3.23 6.50 2.73
CA GLN A 148 2.71 5.18 3.09
C GLN A 148 3.28 4.76 4.44
N ILE A 149 2.41 4.20 5.30
CA ILE A 149 2.80 3.63 6.60
C ILE A 149 3.17 2.15 6.48
N THR A 150 3.78 1.60 7.54
CA THR A 150 4.02 0.16 7.66
C THR A 150 2.80 -0.50 8.30
N GLY A 151 1.99 -1.15 7.48
CA GLY A 151 0.78 -1.86 7.91
C GLY A 151 -0.50 -1.38 7.23
N ASN A 152 -1.61 -1.98 7.63
CA ASN A 152 -2.92 -1.67 7.08
C ASN A 152 -3.36 -0.25 7.47
N LEU A 153 -3.97 0.47 6.53
CA LEU A 153 -4.27 1.90 6.66
C LEU A 153 -5.45 2.22 7.59
N TYR A 154 -6.27 1.23 7.94
CA TYR A 154 -7.56 1.43 8.57
C TYR A 154 -7.50 2.27 9.87
N ALA A 155 -6.63 1.87 10.82
CA ALA A 155 -6.50 2.59 12.09
C ALA A 155 -6.04 4.03 11.89
N THR A 156 -5.09 4.27 10.99
CA THR A 156 -4.58 5.60 10.67
C THR A 156 -5.64 6.45 9.98
N VAL A 157 -6.44 5.87 9.10
CA VAL A 157 -7.56 6.59 8.44
C VAL A 157 -8.60 7.01 9.47
N ILE A 158 -8.95 6.14 10.43
CA ILE A 158 -9.87 6.53 11.53
C ILE A 158 -9.28 7.68 12.33
N ALA A 159 -8.01 7.62 12.72
CA ALA A 159 -7.37 8.69 13.48
C ALA A 159 -7.36 10.03 12.72
N ILE A 160 -7.12 10.00 11.40
CA ILE A 160 -7.21 11.18 10.53
C ILE A 160 -8.65 11.71 10.51
N ALA A 161 -9.65 10.84 10.34
CA ALA A 161 -11.05 11.22 10.23
C ALA A 161 -11.60 11.83 11.55
N GLU A 162 -11.29 11.22 12.70
CA GLU A 162 -11.67 11.74 14.02
C GLU A 162 -11.08 13.12 14.26
N LYS A 163 -9.78 13.28 14.00
CA LYS A 163 -9.12 14.58 14.11
C LYS A 163 -9.70 15.61 13.13
N ALA A 164 -10.03 15.21 11.92
CA ALA A 164 -10.66 16.08 10.93
C ALA A 164 -12.05 16.54 11.37
N ALA A 165 -12.85 15.64 11.95
CA ALA A 165 -14.16 15.95 12.49
C ALA A 165 -14.08 17.03 13.61
N ASP A 166 -13.13 16.88 14.53
CA ASP A 166 -12.92 17.87 15.57
C ASP A 166 -12.47 19.24 15.02
N MET A 167 -11.58 19.25 14.02
CA MET A 167 -11.18 20.48 13.34
C MET A 167 -12.36 21.17 12.62
N ILE A 168 -13.25 20.40 11.97
CA ILE A 168 -14.42 20.92 11.27
C ILE A 168 -15.42 21.52 12.28
N LEU A 169 -15.58 20.87 13.42
CA LEU A 169 -16.46 21.32 14.50
C LEU A 169 -15.85 22.43 15.37
N GLY A 170 -14.62 22.87 15.11
CA GLY A 170 -13.93 23.88 15.89
C GLY A 170 -13.61 23.46 17.33
N LYS A 171 -13.56 22.16 17.61
CA LYS A 171 -13.21 21.67 18.95
C LYS A 171 -11.73 21.85 19.24
N LYS A 172 -11.40 22.03 20.51
CA LYS A 172 -10.01 22.06 20.96
C LYS A 172 -9.39 20.67 20.78
N PRO A 173 -8.14 20.59 20.28
CA PRO A 173 -7.41 19.31 20.22
C PRO A 173 -7.32 18.69 21.62
N LEU A 174 -7.41 17.38 21.69
CA LEU A 174 -7.08 16.64 22.91
C LEU A 174 -5.62 16.91 23.30
N PRO A 175 -5.32 16.97 24.61
CA PRO A 175 -3.93 17.08 25.05
C PRO A 175 -3.13 15.88 24.55
N ALA A 176 -1.85 16.09 24.26
CA ALA A 176 -0.97 14.99 23.89
C ALA A 176 -0.76 14.08 25.13
N GLU A 177 -1.14 12.83 25.00
CA GLU A 177 -0.81 11.79 25.98
C GLU A 177 0.38 11.01 25.45
N TYR A 178 1.48 11.05 26.18
CA TYR A 178 2.63 10.20 25.92
C TYR A 178 2.52 8.98 26.84
N PRO A 179 2.52 7.75 26.33
CA PRO A 179 2.62 6.60 27.20
C PRO A 179 3.87 6.77 28.07
N GLU A 180 3.70 6.72 29.39
CA GLU A 180 4.88 6.63 30.28
C GLU A 180 5.72 5.46 29.77
N GLU A 181 6.98 5.72 29.45
CA GLU A 181 7.91 4.69 29.05
C GLU A 181 8.05 3.69 30.22
N LYS A 182 7.25 2.64 30.19
CA LYS A 182 7.55 1.42 30.96
C LYS A 182 8.71 0.68 30.29
N ILE A 183 9.82 1.38 30.10
CA ILE A 183 11.10 0.78 29.77
C ILE A 183 11.80 0.60 31.10
N ASN A 184 11.39 -0.41 31.86
CA ASN A 184 12.20 -0.98 32.95
C ASN A 184 11.50 -2.24 33.47
N ALA A 185 11.79 -3.36 32.83
CA ALA A 185 11.86 -4.67 33.45
C ALA A 185 12.60 -5.62 32.50
#